data_a928f06377b8a9696a61468d34ca37f6
#
_entry.id   a928f06377b8a9696a61468d34ca37f6
#
_cell.length_a   1.000
_cell.length_b   1.000
_cell.length_c   1.000
_cell.angle_alpha   90.00
_cell.angle_beta   90.00
_cell.angle_gamma   90.00
#
_symmetry.space_group_name_H-M   'P 1'
#
loop_
_entity.id
_entity.type
_entity.pdbx_description
1 polymer ?
#
loop_
_entity_poly.entity_id
_entity_poly.type
_entity_poly.pdbx_seq_one_letter_code
_entity_poly.pdbx_strand_id
1 'polypeptide(L)' 'MKYIVRYGKNEIESNSRNAKQHLRDLGGNYVRIETRSGEFVCSATRWGDGSMTVCTNED' A
#
# COMPACT_ATOMS: atom_id res chain seq x y z
N MET A 1 15.52 2.08 -4.56
CA MET A 1 15.11 1.31 -3.38
C MET A 1 13.81 0.60 -3.67
N LYS A 2 13.69 -0.66 -3.25
CA LYS A 2 12.48 -1.42 -3.50
C LYS A 2 11.68 -1.63 -2.23
N TYR A 3 10.36 -1.59 -2.40
CA TYR A 3 9.41 -1.80 -1.32
C TYR A 3 8.60 -3.06 -1.60
N ILE A 4 8.05 -3.65 -0.55
CA ILE A 4 7.13 -4.78 -0.67
C ILE A 4 5.72 -4.21 -0.56
N VAL A 5 4.91 -4.44 -1.57
CA VAL A 5 3.51 -4.01 -1.62
C VAL A 5 2.65 -5.24 -1.37
N ARG A 6 1.96 -5.27 -0.23
CA ARG A 6 1.09 -6.40 0.13
C ARG A 6 -0.36 -6.04 -0.13
N TYR A 7 -1.05 -6.92 -0.83
CA TYR A 7 -2.47 -6.74 -1.14
C TYR A 7 -3.16 -8.11 -1.12
N GLY A 8 -4.20 -8.23 -0.29
CA GLY A 8 -4.86 -9.51 -0.10
C GLY A 8 -3.88 -10.57 0.38
N LYS A 9 -3.78 -11.67 -0.37
CA LYS A 9 -2.85 -12.76 -0.07
C LYS A 9 -1.58 -12.69 -0.91
N ASN A 10 -1.41 -11.61 -1.67
CA ASN A 10 -0.32 -11.46 -2.63
C ASN A 10 0.65 -10.37 -2.19
N GLU A 11 1.83 -10.39 -2.79
CA GLU A 11 2.80 -9.31 -2.59
C GLU A 11 3.62 -9.14 -3.85
N ILE A 12 4.03 -7.89 -4.12
CA ILE A 12 4.90 -7.56 -5.25
C ILE A 12 5.98 -6.61 -4.76
N GLU A 13 7.05 -6.50 -5.55
CA GLU A 13 8.08 -5.49 -5.31
C GLU A 13 7.82 -4.28 -6.19
N SER A 14 8.08 -3.09 -5.67
CA SER A 14 7.90 -1.85 -6.40
C SER A 14 8.89 -0.80 -5.93
N ASN A 15 9.28 0.10 -6.82
CA ASN A 15 10.11 1.25 -6.47
C ASN A 15 9.29 2.40 -5.89
N SER A 16 7.98 2.33 -6.04
CA SER A 16 7.06 3.37 -5.58
C SER A 16 6.48 3.05 -4.22
N ARG A 17 6.42 4.06 -3.36
CA ARG A 17 5.73 3.96 -2.06
C ARG A 17 4.43 4.73 -2.06
N ASN A 18 3.85 4.97 -3.24
CA ASN A 18 2.55 5.64 -3.35
C ASN A 18 1.43 4.62 -3.17
N ALA A 19 0.98 4.45 -1.93
CA ALA A 19 -0.03 3.44 -1.59
C ALA A 19 -1.34 3.66 -2.33
N LYS A 20 -1.75 4.91 -2.51
CA LYS A 20 -2.99 5.22 -3.21
C LYS A 20 -2.95 4.77 -4.67
N GLN A 21 -1.81 5.01 -5.33
CA GLN A 21 -1.62 4.59 -6.71
C GLN A 21 -1.63 3.08 -6.82
N HIS A 22 -0.93 2.39 -5.92
CA HIS A 22 -0.91 0.93 -5.90
C HIS A 22 -2.31 0.36 -5.69
N LEU A 23 -3.09 0.96 -4.80
CA LEU A 23 -4.44 0.49 -4.56
C LEU A 23 -5.32 0.62 -5.81
N ARG A 24 -5.16 1.71 -6.56
CA ARG A 24 -5.87 1.88 -7.83
C ARG A 24 -5.45 0.86 -8.87
N ASP A 25 -4.15 0.60 -8.97
CA ASP A 25 -3.60 -0.30 -9.99
C ASP A 25 -3.93 -1.76 -9.72
N LEU A 26 -3.88 -2.15 -8.45
CA LEU A 26 -4.07 -3.55 -8.07
C LEU A 26 -5.52 -3.89 -7.79
N GLY A 27 -6.34 -2.89 -7.51
CA GLY A 27 -7.72 -3.09 -7.11
C GLY A 27 -7.83 -3.54 -5.65
N GLY A 28 -9.04 -3.96 -5.25
CA GLY A 28 -9.29 -4.38 -3.88
C GLY A 28 -9.54 -3.22 -2.95
N ASN A 29 -9.50 -3.49 -1.65
CA ASN A 29 -9.89 -2.53 -0.62
C ASN A 29 -8.75 -2.06 0.27
N TYR A 30 -7.59 -2.71 0.18
CA TYR A 30 -6.49 -2.39 1.09
C TYR A 30 -5.15 -2.77 0.46
N VAL A 31 -4.15 -1.92 0.68
CA VAL A 31 -2.77 -2.21 0.30
C VAL A 31 -1.87 -1.72 1.42
N ARG A 32 -0.83 -2.49 1.71
CA ARG A 32 0.18 -2.14 2.71
C ARG A 32 1.55 -2.15 2.06
N ILE A 33 2.32 -1.10 2.30
CA ILE A 33 3.67 -1.00 1.77
C ILE A 33 4.67 -1.07 2.91
N GLU A 34 5.66 -1.97 2.75
CA GLU A 34 6.69 -2.21 3.75
C GLU A 34 8.06 -2.13 3.09
N THR A 35 9.10 -1.94 3.90
CA THR A 35 10.46 -2.10 3.43
C THR A 35 10.77 -3.59 3.27
N ARG A 36 11.88 -3.91 2.61
CA ARG A 36 12.29 -5.31 2.45
C ARG A 36 12.61 -5.98 3.78
N SER A 37 12.90 -5.20 4.81
CA SER A 37 13.14 -5.71 6.15
C SER A 37 11.86 -5.86 6.98
N GLY A 38 10.71 -5.49 6.41
CA GLY A 38 9.42 -5.67 7.07
C GLY A 38 8.90 -4.47 7.83
N GLU A 39 9.55 -3.33 7.73
CA GLU A 39 9.10 -2.13 8.41
C GLU A 39 7.96 -1.47 7.65
N PHE A 40 6.92 -1.05 8.36
CA PHE A 40 5.78 -0.38 7.78
C PHE A 40 6.17 0.98 7.20
N VAL A 41 5.75 1.24 5.96
CA VAL A 41 5.98 2.52 5.29
C VAL A 41 4.68 3.30 5.19
N CYS A 42 3.67 2.73 4.55
CA CYS A 42 2.38 3.36 4.39
C CYS A 42 1.33 2.32 4.00
N SER A 43 0.08 2.74 4.03
CA SER A 43 -1.02 1.89 3.58
C SER A 43 -2.13 2.75 3.01
N ALA A 44 -3.01 2.13 2.23
CA ALA A 44 -4.20 2.79 1.71
C ALA A 44 -5.39 1.85 1.87
N THR A 45 -6.53 2.43 2.22
CA THR A 45 -7.78 1.69 2.40
C THR A 45 -8.84 2.34 1.52
N ARG A 46 -9.59 1.52 0.79
CA ARG A 46 -10.75 2.00 0.04
C ARG A 46 -12.00 1.62 0.81
N TRP A 47 -12.84 2.61 1.05
CA TRP A 47 -14.10 2.43 1.77
C TRP A 47 -15.24 2.15 0.79
N GLY A 48 -16.37 1.69 1.33
CA GLY A 48 -17.51 1.31 0.51
C GLY A 48 -18.14 2.44 -0.30
N ASP A 49 -17.92 3.68 0.11
CA ASP A 49 -18.43 4.86 -0.61
C ASP A 49 -17.46 5.34 -1.70
N GLY A 50 -16.35 4.65 -1.92
CA GLY A 50 -15.36 5.00 -2.92
C GLY A 50 -14.24 5.89 -2.42
N SER A 51 -14.31 6.37 -1.18
CA SER A 51 -13.24 7.19 -0.62
C SER A 51 -12.03 6.33 -0.27
N MET A 52 -10.86 6.99 -0.15
CA MET A 52 -9.63 6.34 0.23
C MET A 52 -8.97 7.06 1.39
N THR A 53 -8.44 6.28 2.32
CA THR A 53 -7.63 6.80 3.43
C THR A 53 -6.22 6.29 3.27
N VAL A 54 -5.25 7.20 3.38
CA VAL A 54 -3.83 6.84 3.30
C VAL A 54 -3.20 7.10 4.66
N CYS A 55 -2.54 6.07 5.19
CA CYS A 55 -1.80 6.17 6.45
C CYS A 55 -0.31 6.04 6.16
N THR A 56 0.49 6.91 6.74
CA THR A 56 1.94 6.88 6.57
C THR A 56 2.62 6.80 7.92
N ASN A 57 3.85 6.30 7.91
CA ASN A 57 4.67 6.23 9.11
C ASN A 57 5.59 7.44 9.17
N GLU A 58 5.03 8.63 8.95
CA GLU A 58 5.75 9.89 9.06
C GLU A 58 5.38 10.58 10.34
N ASP A 59 6.35 11.13 10.96
CA ASP A 59 6.16 11.90 12.19
C ASP A 59 6.08 13.40 11.90
#